data_8a1c0fe8c24f66e9c859478d1ba9d8a0
#
_entry.id   8a1c0fe8c24f66e9c859478d1ba9d8a0
#
_cell.length_a   1.000
_cell.length_b   1.000
_cell.length_c   1.000
_cell.angle_alpha   90.00
_cell.angle_beta   90.00
_cell.angle_gamma   90.00
#
_symmetry.space_group_name_H-M   'P 1'
#
loop_
_entity.id
_entity.type
_entity.pdbx_description
1 polymer ?
#
loop_
_entity_poly.entity_id
_entity_poly.type
_entity_poly.pdbx_seq_one_letter_code
_entity_poly.pdbx_strand_id
1 'polypeptide(L)'
;MGTIVVVLGLLGLLFAPSLISIFSLTITGFIAFILVFGKKDTKNMFSKPVAPVKNIAKYFFINVVISAAVSVFLQQILKWGLTGNPINEAFSPLLFIILPIMILGEELFSVYFLAIFSSKFSIPVASFLSAIIFGFIHYSTYDNGNILHTVAHILLIQGVARLLFNQAAIKSNSIITSWAVHVIFDFTAILLVVLFS
;
A
#
# COMPACT_ATOMS: atom_id res chain seq x y z
N MET A 1 -4.89 1.59 -22.15
CA MET A 1 -3.45 1.93 -22.21
C MET A 1 -2.87 2.18 -20.82
N GLY A 2 -3.43 3.04 -19.97
CA GLY A 2 -2.90 3.32 -18.62
C GLY A 2 -2.73 2.08 -17.75
N THR A 3 -3.69 1.16 -17.73
CA THR A 3 -3.59 -0.09 -16.95
C THR A 3 -2.40 -0.95 -17.37
N ILE A 4 -2.10 -1.01 -18.67
CA ILE A 4 -0.90 -1.72 -19.17
C ILE A 4 0.37 -1.08 -18.61
N VAL A 5 0.43 0.25 -18.61
CA VAL A 5 1.60 0.99 -18.07
C VAL A 5 1.79 0.72 -16.58
N VAL A 6 0.71 0.72 -15.79
CA VAL A 6 0.77 0.40 -14.35
C VAL A 6 1.21 -1.06 -14.12
N VAL A 7 0.69 -2.02 -14.92
CA VAL A 7 1.10 -3.42 -14.84
C VAL A 7 2.58 -3.60 -15.20
N LEU A 8 3.08 -2.91 -16.23
CA LEU A 8 4.51 -2.91 -16.54
C LEU A 8 5.35 -2.35 -15.40
N GLY A 9 4.87 -1.31 -14.72
CA GLY A 9 5.51 -0.79 -13.51
C GLY A 9 5.57 -1.80 -12.37
N LEU A 10 4.47 -2.54 -12.16
CA LEU A 10 4.42 -3.62 -11.18
C LEU A 10 5.41 -4.75 -11.53
N LEU A 11 5.47 -5.16 -12.80
CA LEU A 11 6.47 -6.14 -13.25
C LEU A 11 7.89 -5.62 -13.05
N GLY A 12 8.13 -4.33 -13.27
CA GLY A 12 9.41 -3.69 -12.98
C GLY A 12 9.75 -3.71 -11.49
N LEU A 13 8.78 -3.45 -10.60
CA LEU A 13 8.96 -3.56 -9.15
C LEU A 13 9.35 -4.98 -8.74
N LEU A 14 8.69 -6.00 -9.31
CA LEU A 14 8.86 -7.40 -8.90
C LEU A 14 10.10 -8.08 -9.49
N PHE A 15 10.52 -7.71 -10.71
CA PHE A 15 11.50 -8.47 -11.48
C PHE A 15 12.71 -7.69 -11.98
N ALA A 16 12.72 -6.36 -11.90
CA ALA A 16 13.86 -5.57 -12.37
C ALA A 16 14.98 -5.46 -11.32
N PRO A 17 16.22 -5.15 -11.74
CA PRO A 17 17.32 -4.86 -10.81
C PRO A 17 17.01 -3.66 -9.90
N SER A 18 17.61 -3.67 -8.69
CA SER A 18 17.30 -2.82 -7.53
C SER A 18 16.93 -1.35 -7.82
N LEU A 19 17.72 -0.62 -8.61
CA LEU A 19 17.43 0.79 -8.90
C LEU A 19 16.18 0.96 -9.78
N ILE A 20 16.01 0.08 -10.77
CA ILE A 20 14.85 0.15 -11.65
C ILE A 20 13.58 -0.24 -10.87
N SER A 21 13.65 -1.25 -10.03
CA SER A 21 12.51 -1.70 -9.23
C SER A 21 11.98 -0.58 -8.32
N ILE A 22 12.86 0.14 -7.62
CA ILE A 22 12.49 1.23 -6.71
C ILE A 22 11.62 2.30 -7.38
N PHE A 23 11.96 2.69 -8.61
CA PHE A 23 11.30 3.80 -9.29
C PHE A 23 10.21 3.37 -10.29
N SER A 24 10.19 2.10 -10.71
CA SER A 24 9.36 1.62 -11.80
C SER A 24 7.88 1.92 -11.59
N LEU A 25 7.34 1.54 -10.45
CA LEU A 25 5.91 1.72 -10.15
C LEU A 25 5.55 3.19 -9.93
N THR A 26 6.44 3.97 -9.33
CA THR A 26 6.24 5.41 -9.15
C THR A 26 6.18 6.14 -10.49
N ILE A 27 7.13 5.90 -11.38
CA ILE A 27 7.19 6.54 -12.69
C ILE A 27 6.01 6.12 -13.56
N THR A 28 5.76 4.82 -13.66
CA THR A 28 4.67 4.29 -14.48
C THR A 28 3.30 4.65 -13.92
N GLY A 29 3.15 4.73 -12.61
CA GLY A 29 1.94 5.22 -11.95
C GLY A 29 1.62 6.65 -12.36
N PHE A 30 2.58 7.58 -12.28
CA PHE A 30 2.38 8.95 -12.76
C PHE A 30 2.02 9.02 -14.25
N ILE A 31 2.73 8.26 -15.10
CA ILE A 31 2.43 8.19 -16.52
C ILE A 31 1.00 7.69 -16.75
N ALA A 32 0.60 6.62 -16.08
CA ALA A 32 -0.73 6.05 -16.21
C ALA A 32 -1.84 7.03 -15.78
N PHE A 33 -1.63 7.75 -14.67
CA PHE A 33 -2.57 8.79 -14.23
C PHE A 33 -2.72 9.90 -15.28
N ILE A 34 -1.61 10.41 -15.81
CA ILE A 34 -1.64 11.46 -16.84
C ILE A 34 -2.34 10.97 -18.11
N LEU A 35 -2.11 9.71 -18.52
CA LEU A 35 -2.72 9.13 -19.72
C LEU A 35 -4.23 8.90 -19.58
N VAL A 36 -4.73 8.58 -18.38
CA VAL A 36 -6.13 8.22 -18.16
C VAL A 36 -6.96 9.40 -17.68
N PHE A 37 -6.44 10.20 -16.76
CA PHE A 37 -7.19 11.28 -16.11
C PHE A 37 -6.74 12.67 -16.57
N GLY A 38 -5.61 12.75 -17.29
CA GLY A 38 -5.02 14.01 -17.72
C GLY A 38 -4.21 14.72 -16.61
N LYS A 39 -3.40 15.70 -17.01
CA LYS A 39 -2.47 16.43 -16.11
C LYS A 39 -3.19 17.17 -14.98
N LYS A 40 -4.37 17.75 -15.26
CA LYS A 40 -5.14 18.54 -14.30
C LYS A 40 -5.62 17.67 -13.14
N ASP A 41 -6.27 16.56 -13.44
CA ASP A 41 -6.84 15.69 -12.41
C ASP A 41 -5.75 14.92 -11.67
N THR A 42 -4.69 14.52 -12.36
CA THR A 42 -3.49 13.99 -11.70
C THR A 42 -2.92 14.97 -10.66
N LYS A 43 -2.80 16.25 -11.03
CA LYS A 43 -2.36 17.30 -10.08
C LYS A 43 -3.34 17.47 -8.90
N ASN A 44 -4.63 17.39 -9.15
CA ASN A 44 -5.66 17.52 -8.12
C ASN A 44 -5.59 16.42 -7.06
N MET A 45 -5.15 15.21 -7.42
CA MET A 45 -4.93 14.10 -6.47
C MET A 45 -3.85 14.41 -5.42
N PHE A 46 -2.92 15.32 -5.74
CA PHE A 46 -1.88 15.83 -4.85
C PHE A 46 -2.23 17.20 -4.25
N SER A 47 -3.50 17.57 -4.22
CA SER A 47 -3.95 18.82 -3.63
C SER A 47 -3.66 18.87 -2.13
N LYS A 48 -3.68 20.09 -1.56
CA LYS A 48 -3.51 20.29 -0.11
C LYS A 48 -4.55 19.47 0.65
N PRO A 49 -4.14 18.57 1.55
CA PRO A 49 -5.07 17.68 2.25
C PRO A 49 -6.00 18.45 3.20
N VAL A 50 -7.23 17.96 3.31
CA VAL A 50 -8.17 18.42 4.34
C VAL A 50 -7.88 17.71 5.66
N ALA A 51 -7.70 18.45 6.75
CA ALA A 51 -7.42 17.96 8.10
C ALA A 51 -6.34 16.84 8.13
N PRO A 52 -5.13 17.08 7.58
CA PRO A 52 -4.14 16.02 7.37
C PRO A 52 -3.74 15.32 8.67
N VAL A 53 -3.39 16.05 9.71
CA VAL A 53 -2.95 15.48 11.00
C VAL A 53 -4.03 14.58 11.60
N LYS A 54 -5.29 15.02 11.61
CA LYS A 54 -6.41 14.21 12.11
C LYS A 54 -6.60 12.93 11.32
N ASN A 55 -6.55 12.99 9.99
CA ASN A 55 -6.73 11.83 9.14
C ASN A 55 -5.52 10.88 9.23
N ILE A 56 -4.30 11.40 9.23
CA ILE A 56 -3.09 10.59 9.42
C ILE A 56 -3.16 9.84 10.75
N ALA A 57 -3.32 10.54 11.86
CA ALA A 57 -3.37 9.91 13.18
C ALA A 57 -4.50 8.87 13.27
N LYS A 58 -5.71 9.23 12.82
CA LYS A 58 -6.86 8.31 12.86
C LYS A 58 -6.59 7.00 12.14
N TYR A 59 -6.19 7.08 10.86
CA TYR A 59 -6.03 5.87 10.04
C TYR A 59 -4.76 5.10 10.37
N PHE A 60 -3.72 5.76 10.84
CA PHE A 60 -2.54 5.10 11.38
C PHE A 60 -2.89 4.25 12.61
N PHE A 61 -3.50 4.84 13.64
CA PHE A 61 -3.82 4.10 14.87
C PHE A 61 -4.83 2.97 14.63
N ILE A 62 -5.85 3.20 13.80
CA ILE A 62 -6.80 2.14 13.44
C ILE A 62 -6.06 0.99 12.74
N ASN A 63 -5.14 1.29 11.81
CA ASN A 63 -4.38 0.27 11.11
C ASN A 63 -3.48 -0.52 12.06
N VAL A 64 -2.75 0.14 12.96
CA VAL A 64 -1.91 -0.53 13.97
C VAL A 64 -2.75 -1.47 14.83
N VAL A 65 -3.89 -1.01 15.35
CA VAL A 65 -4.75 -1.83 16.23
C VAL A 65 -5.31 -3.04 15.47
N ILE A 66 -5.82 -2.85 14.25
CA ILE A 66 -6.41 -3.95 13.47
C ILE A 66 -5.31 -4.94 13.05
N SER A 67 -4.18 -4.46 12.55
CA SER A 67 -3.08 -5.34 12.12
C SER A 67 -2.52 -6.15 13.29
N ALA A 68 -2.35 -5.53 14.47
CA ALA A 68 -1.93 -6.24 15.67
C ALA A 68 -2.98 -7.28 16.12
N ALA A 69 -4.26 -6.93 16.16
CA ALA A 69 -5.33 -7.85 16.53
C ALA A 69 -5.44 -9.05 15.58
N VAL A 70 -5.37 -8.80 14.27
CA VAL A 70 -5.38 -9.86 13.25
C VAL A 70 -4.13 -10.73 13.37
N SER A 71 -2.94 -10.15 13.54
CA SER A 71 -1.70 -10.90 13.70
C SER A 71 -1.74 -11.80 14.95
N VAL A 72 -2.22 -11.28 16.09
CA VAL A 72 -2.40 -12.07 17.31
C VAL A 72 -3.42 -13.19 17.09
N PHE A 73 -4.55 -12.91 16.45
CA PHE A 73 -5.57 -13.92 16.14
C PHE A 73 -4.98 -15.05 15.27
N LEU A 74 -4.33 -14.72 14.17
CA LEU A 74 -3.76 -15.71 13.27
C LEU A 74 -2.64 -16.53 13.93
N GLN A 75 -1.73 -15.90 14.67
CA GLN A 75 -0.55 -16.55 15.23
C GLN A 75 -0.83 -17.23 16.57
N GLN A 76 -1.58 -16.59 17.48
CA GLN A 76 -1.76 -17.13 18.85
C GLN A 76 -2.98 -18.01 18.97
N ILE A 77 -4.07 -17.72 18.25
CA ILE A 77 -5.33 -18.48 18.33
C ILE A 77 -5.34 -19.59 17.28
N LEU A 78 -5.11 -19.26 16.00
CA LEU A 78 -5.10 -20.26 14.93
C LEU A 78 -3.77 -21.02 14.81
N LYS A 79 -2.70 -20.55 15.48
CA LYS A 79 -1.34 -21.12 15.43
C LYS A 79 -0.76 -21.15 14.01
N TRP A 80 -1.14 -20.18 13.17
CA TRP A 80 -0.58 -20.05 11.83
C TRP A 80 0.75 -19.32 11.86
N GLY A 81 1.75 -19.86 11.16
CA GLY A 81 2.99 -19.11 10.92
C GLY A 81 2.73 -17.99 9.91
N LEU A 82 3.10 -16.77 10.26
CA LEU A 82 3.10 -15.64 9.31
C LEU A 82 4.52 -15.33 8.88
N THR A 83 4.70 -15.05 7.59
CA THR A 83 5.97 -14.54 7.05
C THR A 83 6.05 -13.03 7.28
N GLY A 84 7.14 -12.54 7.83
CA GLY A 84 7.43 -11.11 7.94
C GLY A 84 7.78 -10.49 6.59
N ASN A 85 7.69 -9.17 6.50
CA ASN A 85 8.21 -8.46 5.32
C ASN A 85 9.74 -8.43 5.38
N PRO A 86 10.47 -8.97 4.39
CA PRO A 86 11.94 -9.00 4.40
C PRO A 86 12.60 -7.61 4.53
N ILE A 87 11.92 -6.54 4.10
CA ILE A 87 12.44 -5.18 4.22
C ILE A 87 12.58 -4.74 5.70
N ASN A 88 11.79 -5.34 6.60
CA ASN A 88 11.84 -5.01 8.01
C ASN A 88 13.17 -5.48 8.67
N GLU A 89 13.79 -6.51 8.11
CA GLU A 89 15.06 -7.07 8.58
C GLU A 89 16.28 -6.41 7.92
N ALA A 90 16.07 -5.69 6.83
CA ALA A 90 17.11 -5.05 6.02
C ALA A 90 17.31 -3.57 6.37
N PHE A 91 17.29 -3.21 7.69
CA PHE A 91 17.41 -1.82 8.09
C PHE A 91 18.72 -1.18 7.59
N SER A 92 18.57 -0.07 6.90
CA SER A 92 19.67 0.77 6.40
C SER A 92 19.21 2.23 6.41
N PRO A 93 20.09 3.20 6.70
CA PRO A 93 19.76 4.63 6.60
C PRO A 93 19.20 5.03 5.22
N LEU A 94 19.59 4.32 4.17
CA LEU A 94 19.09 4.54 2.81
C LEU A 94 17.58 4.28 2.68
N LEU A 95 16.99 3.45 3.55
CA LEU A 95 15.54 3.20 3.58
C LEU A 95 14.73 4.47 3.85
N PHE A 96 15.27 5.46 4.58
CA PHE A 96 14.58 6.74 4.79
C PHE A 96 14.30 7.50 3.48
N ILE A 97 15.04 7.21 2.42
CA ILE A 97 14.85 7.81 1.10
C ILE A 97 14.10 6.84 0.18
N ILE A 98 14.51 5.58 0.14
CA ILE A 98 13.97 4.58 -0.80
C ILE A 98 12.52 4.22 -0.48
N LEU A 99 12.22 3.92 0.78
CA LEU A 99 10.90 3.44 1.20
C LEU A 99 9.78 4.44 0.87
N PRO A 100 9.88 5.75 1.17
CA PRO A 100 8.86 6.71 0.76
C PRO A 100 8.60 6.76 -0.74
N ILE A 101 9.63 6.55 -1.56
CA ILE A 101 9.51 6.54 -3.03
C ILE A 101 8.79 5.27 -3.50
N MET A 102 9.16 4.11 -2.97
CA MET A 102 8.49 2.83 -3.29
C MET A 102 7.02 2.87 -2.88
N ILE A 103 6.74 3.32 -1.65
CA ILE A 103 5.37 3.48 -1.14
C ILE A 103 4.57 4.46 -1.99
N LEU A 104 5.18 5.53 -2.51
CA LEU A 104 4.48 6.42 -3.44
C LEU A 104 4.03 5.68 -4.70
N GLY A 105 4.85 4.78 -5.22
CA GLY A 105 4.49 3.90 -6.34
C GLY A 105 3.30 3.00 -6.01
N GLU A 106 3.29 2.39 -4.83
CA GLU A 106 2.18 1.55 -4.36
C GLU A 106 0.89 2.36 -4.12
N GLU A 107 1.01 3.57 -3.62
CA GLU A 107 -0.12 4.49 -3.49
C GLU A 107 -0.71 4.87 -4.85
N LEU A 108 0.15 5.23 -5.80
CA LEU A 108 -0.27 5.51 -7.18
C LEU A 108 -0.95 4.30 -7.81
N PHE A 109 -0.36 3.12 -7.69
CA PHE A 109 -0.95 1.87 -8.16
C PHE A 109 -2.37 1.66 -7.60
N SER A 110 -2.50 1.74 -6.29
CA SER A 110 -3.75 1.43 -5.59
C SER A 110 -4.84 2.47 -5.85
N VAL A 111 -4.49 3.76 -5.81
CA VAL A 111 -5.43 4.86 -6.09
C VAL A 111 -5.82 4.88 -7.58
N TYR A 112 -4.95 4.43 -8.49
CA TYR A 112 -5.29 4.24 -9.89
C TYR A 112 -6.45 3.24 -10.03
N PHE A 113 -6.34 2.06 -9.41
CA PHE A 113 -7.43 1.07 -9.44
C PHE A 113 -8.68 1.56 -8.71
N LEU A 114 -8.53 2.24 -7.57
CA LEU A 114 -9.65 2.87 -6.88
C LEU A 114 -10.40 3.84 -7.81
N ALA A 115 -9.69 4.70 -8.53
CA ALA A 115 -10.29 5.67 -9.45
C ALA A 115 -10.98 4.98 -10.65
N ILE A 116 -10.34 3.97 -11.25
CA ILE A 116 -10.93 3.19 -12.35
C ILE A 116 -12.22 2.49 -11.90
N PHE A 117 -12.20 1.82 -10.73
CA PHE A 117 -13.40 1.14 -10.23
C PHE A 117 -14.50 2.12 -9.81
N SER A 118 -14.13 3.27 -9.24
CA SER A 118 -15.10 4.31 -8.86
C SER A 118 -15.86 4.91 -10.06
N SER A 119 -15.33 4.75 -11.27
CA SER A 119 -16.05 5.15 -12.48
C SER A 119 -17.25 4.23 -12.82
N LYS A 120 -17.31 3.03 -12.24
CA LYS A 120 -18.32 2.01 -12.53
C LYS A 120 -19.06 1.50 -11.31
N PHE A 121 -18.47 1.61 -10.13
CA PHE A 121 -18.98 1.06 -8.87
C PHE A 121 -19.06 2.14 -7.80
N SER A 122 -19.83 1.89 -6.73
CA SER A 122 -19.81 2.75 -5.56
C SER A 122 -18.42 2.79 -4.89
N ILE A 123 -18.10 3.89 -4.21
CA ILE A 123 -16.81 4.07 -3.53
C ILE A 123 -16.44 2.90 -2.58
N PRO A 124 -17.36 2.36 -1.75
CA PRO A 124 -17.03 1.20 -0.91
C PRO A 124 -16.63 -0.04 -1.74
N VAL A 125 -17.35 -0.34 -2.82
CA VAL A 125 -17.04 -1.47 -3.71
C VAL A 125 -15.71 -1.25 -4.42
N ALA A 126 -15.49 -0.05 -4.96
CA ALA A 126 -14.23 0.31 -5.62
C ALA A 126 -13.03 0.19 -4.68
N SER A 127 -13.20 0.67 -3.43
CA SER A 127 -12.17 0.57 -2.40
C SER A 127 -11.86 -0.89 -2.03
N PHE A 128 -12.90 -1.72 -1.91
CA PHE A 128 -12.74 -3.15 -1.64
C PHE A 128 -12.00 -3.89 -2.77
N LEU A 129 -12.38 -3.64 -4.02
CA LEU A 129 -11.70 -4.23 -5.19
C LEU A 129 -10.23 -3.78 -5.29
N SER A 130 -9.95 -2.50 -5.05
CA SER A 130 -8.58 -1.98 -4.98
C SER A 130 -7.77 -2.65 -3.87
N ALA A 131 -8.38 -2.88 -2.72
CA ALA A 131 -7.72 -3.53 -1.58
C ALA A 131 -7.41 -5.01 -1.84
N ILE A 132 -8.30 -5.74 -2.54
CA ILE A 132 -8.04 -7.11 -2.97
C ILE A 132 -6.82 -7.17 -3.90
N ILE A 133 -6.79 -6.31 -4.93
CA ILE A 133 -5.65 -6.27 -5.86
C ILE A 133 -4.37 -5.95 -5.10
N PHE A 134 -4.39 -4.96 -4.20
CA PHE A 134 -3.26 -4.60 -3.37
C PHE A 134 -2.78 -5.75 -2.47
N GLY A 135 -3.70 -6.49 -1.85
CA GLY A 135 -3.32 -7.68 -1.10
C GLY A 135 -2.59 -8.70 -1.96
N PHE A 136 -3.13 -9.00 -3.14
CA PHE A 136 -2.56 -10.04 -4.02
C PHE A 136 -1.19 -9.70 -4.63
N ILE A 137 -0.85 -8.42 -4.84
CA ILE A 137 0.52 -8.08 -5.29
C ILE A 137 1.58 -8.41 -4.24
N HIS A 138 1.18 -8.59 -2.98
CA HIS A 138 2.07 -8.97 -1.87
C HIS A 138 2.16 -10.49 -1.66
N TYR A 139 1.51 -11.31 -2.53
CA TYR A 139 1.47 -12.76 -2.32
C TYR A 139 2.86 -13.36 -2.18
N SER A 140 3.77 -13.07 -3.11
CA SER A 140 5.14 -13.60 -3.09
C SER A 140 5.96 -13.13 -1.88
N THR A 141 5.69 -11.94 -1.36
CA THR A 141 6.37 -11.36 -0.19
C THR A 141 6.01 -12.12 1.09
N TYR A 142 4.75 -12.54 1.21
CA TYR A 142 4.22 -13.17 2.44
C TYR A 142 3.91 -14.66 2.30
N ASP A 143 4.35 -15.30 1.19
CA ASP A 143 4.16 -16.73 0.98
C ASP A 143 4.92 -17.54 2.05
N ASN A 144 4.19 -18.35 2.79
CA ASN A 144 4.73 -19.25 3.82
C ASN A 144 4.62 -20.73 3.40
N GLY A 145 4.36 -21.02 2.12
CA GLY A 145 4.16 -22.38 1.59
C GLY A 145 2.75 -22.94 1.82
N ASN A 146 1.86 -22.19 2.49
CA ASN A 146 0.45 -22.58 2.67
C ASN A 146 -0.45 -21.49 2.04
N ILE A 147 -1.14 -21.84 0.96
CA ILE A 147 -1.97 -20.91 0.19
C ILE A 147 -3.04 -20.23 1.08
N LEU A 148 -3.72 -21.00 1.93
CA LEU A 148 -4.79 -20.46 2.80
C LEU A 148 -4.22 -19.43 3.80
N HIS A 149 -3.10 -19.75 4.45
CA HIS A 149 -2.45 -18.85 5.40
C HIS A 149 -1.96 -17.57 4.70
N THR A 150 -1.31 -17.72 3.54
CA THR A 150 -0.83 -16.59 2.74
C THR A 150 -1.98 -15.69 2.29
N VAL A 151 -3.04 -16.27 1.71
CA VAL A 151 -4.21 -15.49 1.26
C VAL A 151 -4.90 -14.78 2.42
N ALA A 152 -5.08 -15.47 3.56
CA ALA A 152 -5.65 -14.83 4.74
C ALA A 152 -4.76 -13.69 5.25
N HIS A 153 -3.44 -13.88 5.32
CA HIS A 153 -2.48 -12.85 5.71
C HIS A 153 -2.61 -11.60 4.82
N ILE A 154 -2.46 -11.79 3.49
CA ILE A 154 -2.45 -10.65 2.57
C ILE A 154 -3.80 -9.93 2.48
N LEU A 155 -4.92 -10.62 2.64
CA LEU A 155 -6.24 -9.97 2.61
C LEU A 155 -6.60 -9.31 3.94
N LEU A 156 -6.32 -9.97 5.08
CA LEU A 156 -6.72 -9.47 6.39
C LEU A 156 -5.76 -8.42 6.96
N ILE A 157 -4.50 -8.40 6.52
CA ILE A 157 -3.51 -7.40 6.94
C ILE A 157 -3.29 -6.39 5.83
N GLN A 158 -2.74 -6.78 4.67
CA GLN A 158 -2.41 -5.85 3.60
C GLN A 158 -3.66 -5.25 2.94
N GLY A 159 -4.67 -6.08 2.65
CA GLY A 159 -5.95 -5.63 2.08
C GLY A 159 -6.70 -4.68 3.02
N VAL A 160 -6.78 -5.00 4.32
CA VAL A 160 -7.42 -4.12 5.31
C VAL A 160 -6.63 -2.82 5.50
N ALA A 161 -5.29 -2.87 5.55
CA ALA A 161 -4.46 -1.67 5.55
C ALA A 161 -4.77 -0.79 4.34
N ARG A 162 -4.89 -1.38 3.13
CA ARG A 162 -5.26 -0.66 1.91
C ARG A 162 -6.63 -0.01 1.99
N LEU A 163 -7.63 -0.67 2.59
CA LEU A 163 -8.94 -0.04 2.83
C LEU A 163 -8.82 1.23 3.67
N LEU A 164 -8.00 1.20 4.71
CA LEU A 164 -7.77 2.35 5.59
C LEU A 164 -6.99 3.48 4.88
N PHE A 165 -6.00 3.15 4.06
CA PHE A 165 -5.27 4.11 3.23
C PHE A 165 -6.19 4.75 2.18
N ASN A 166 -7.06 3.98 1.54
CA ASN A 166 -8.09 4.50 0.64
C ASN A 166 -9.00 5.50 1.37
N GLN A 167 -9.45 5.17 2.61
CA GLN A 167 -10.25 6.09 3.40
C GLN A 167 -9.48 7.36 3.79
N ALA A 168 -8.18 7.26 4.09
CA ALA A 168 -7.34 8.42 4.37
C ALA A 168 -7.27 9.37 3.15
N ALA A 169 -7.05 8.83 1.95
CA ALA A 169 -7.05 9.60 0.70
C ALA A 169 -8.42 10.25 0.43
N ILE A 170 -9.50 9.48 0.53
CA ILE A 170 -10.88 9.94 0.25
C ILE A 170 -11.27 11.05 1.24
N LYS A 171 -11.07 10.85 2.55
CA LYS A 171 -11.49 11.80 3.59
C LYS A 171 -10.67 13.07 3.64
N SER A 172 -9.42 13.02 3.20
CA SER A 172 -8.56 14.21 3.08
C SER A 172 -8.58 14.85 1.70
N ASN A 173 -9.21 14.20 0.72
CA ASN A 173 -9.20 14.60 -0.69
C ASN A 173 -7.76 14.74 -1.25
N SER A 174 -6.84 13.87 -0.80
CA SER A 174 -5.45 13.92 -1.24
C SER A 174 -4.72 12.58 -1.02
N ILE A 175 -4.00 12.12 -2.04
CA ILE A 175 -3.11 10.96 -1.95
C ILE A 175 -1.95 11.18 -0.97
N ILE A 176 -1.57 12.44 -0.70
CA ILE A 176 -0.50 12.76 0.25
C ILE A 176 -0.81 12.22 1.64
N THR A 177 -2.08 12.22 2.05
CA THR A 177 -2.47 11.71 3.38
C THR A 177 -2.36 10.19 3.45
N SER A 178 -2.83 9.45 2.44
CA SER A 178 -2.69 7.98 2.43
C SER A 178 -1.23 7.57 2.35
N TRP A 179 -0.44 8.23 1.50
CA TRP A 179 0.99 8.03 1.43
C TRP A 179 1.69 8.26 2.78
N ALA A 180 1.36 9.34 3.47
CA ALA A 180 1.94 9.62 4.78
C ALA A 180 1.56 8.56 5.83
N VAL A 181 0.29 8.10 5.85
CA VAL A 181 -0.14 7.03 6.76
C VAL A 181 0.64 5.74 6.47
N HIS A 182 0.76 5.37 5.20
CA HIS A 182 1.47 4.16 4.77
C HIS A 182 2.96 4.22 5.14
N VAL A 183 3.64 5.33 4.81
CA VAL A 183 5.05 5.54 5.16
C VAL A 183 5.28 5.44 6.67
N ILE A 184 4.46 6.11 7.48
CA ILE A 184 4.60 6.09 8.94
C ILE A 184 4.34 4.67 9.47
N PHE A 185 3.36 3.95 8.90
CA PHE A 185 3.04 2.59 9.31
C PHE A 185 4.21 1.63 9.04
N ASP A 186 4.79 1.66 7.85
CA ASP A 186 5.91 0.79 7.48
C ASP A 186 7.18 1.12 8.27
N PHE A 187 7.49 2.41 8.45
CA PHE A 187 8.62 2.78 9.33
C PHE A 187 8.39 2.34 10.79
N THR A 188 7.15 2.36 11.26
CA THR A 188 6.84 1.84 12.60
C THR A 188 7.08 0.33 12.67
N ALA A 189 6.70 -0.43 11.65
CA ALA A 189 6.95 -1.87 11.58
C ALA A 189 8.46 -2.18 11.58
N ILE A 190 9.24 -1.47 10.75
CA ILE A 190 10.71 -1.60 10.72
C ILE A 190 11.32 -1.27 12.09
N LEU A 191 10.89 -0.17 12.69
CA LEU A 191 11.41 0.26 14.00
C LEU A 191 11.11 -0.78 15.09
N LEU A 192 9.92 -1.37 15.10
CA LEU A 192 9.57 -2.42 16.05
C LEU A 192 10.47 -3.66 15.88
N VAL A 193 10.73 -4.08 14.64
CA VAL A 193 11.66 -5.19 14.39
C VAL A 193 13.06 -4.84 14.90
N VAL A 194 13.61 -3.68 14.56
CA VAL A 194 14.95 -3.26 14.98
C VAL A 194 15.10 -3.15 16.52
N LEU A 195 14.02 -2.77 17.22
CA LEU A 195 14.07 -2.62 18.69
C LEU A 195 13.86 -3.93 19.46
N PHE A 196 13.20 -4.92 18.86
CA PHE A 196 12.77 -6.15 19.56
C PHE A 196 13.33 -7.44 18.94
N SER A 197 14.15 -7.36 17.88
CA SER A 197 14.95 -8.47 17.34
C SER A 197 16.30 -8.54 18.03
#